data_e9a78c5d76b942b8fb8fa54da5df7d7c
#
_entry.id   e9a78c5d76b942b8fb8fa54da5df7d7c
#
_cell.length_a   1.000
_cell.length_b   1.000
_cell.length_c   1.000
_cell.angle_alpha   90.00
_cell.angle_beta   90.00
_cell.angle_gamma   90.00
#
_symmetry.space_group_name_H-M   'P 1'
#
loop_
_entity.id
_entity.type
_entity.pdbx_description
1 polymer ?
#
loop_
_entity_poly.entity_id
_entity_poly.type
_entity_poly.pdbx_seq_one_letter_code
_entity_poly.pdbx_strand_id
1 'polypeptide(L)'
;MSTRSPEVTLRFLAAPTDIIMAGAHGVGGGRVLEWIDKAAYACAVGWSGAYCVTAYVGHIHFTRPIPSGHIVEVRSRIAMTGRSSMHIINEVLSADPREGVFTRACDCLVIFVAKDPVSGKPMQVPTFTPRNAEEQRVFEAAKSRIELRKAIEAEMEKQTYNGPSDAP
;
A
#
# COMPACT_ATOMS: atom_id res chain seq x y z
N MET A 1 -9.65 25.30 -9.20
CA MET A 1 -8.67 24.23 -9.41
C MET A 1 -8.77 23.24 -8.25
N SER A 2 -9.20 22.02 -8.49
CA SER A 2 -9.24 20.99 -7.43
C SER A 2 -7.80 20.65 -7.07
N THR A 3 -7.37 21.02 -5.86
CA THR A 3 -6.08 20.60 -5.32
C THR A 3 -6.21 19.12 -4.97
N ARG A 4 -5.60 18.25 -5.80
CA ARG A 4 -5.55 16.81 -5.53
C ARG A 4 -4.78 16.56 -4.24
N SER A 5 -5.41 15.86 -3.30
CA SER A 5 -4.72 15.48 -2.06
C SER A 5 -3.80 14.31 -2.33
N PRO A 6 -2.52 14.37 -1.92
CA PRO A 6 -1.63 13.23 -1.99
C PRO A 6 -1.90 12.20 -0.88
N GLU A 7 -2.86 12.45 -0.01
CA GLU A 7 -3.13 11.66 1.18
C GLU A 7 -4.60 11.30 1.31
N VAL A 8 -4.85 10.08 1.79
CA VAL A 8 -6.18 9.58 2.17
C VAL A 8 -6.04 8.82 3.48
N THR A 9 -6.98 9.04 4.39
CA THR A 9 -7.12 8.25 5.60
C THR A 9 -8.50 7.59 5.61
N LEU A 10 -8.53 6.27 5.72
CA LEU A 10 -9.75 5.51 5.92
C LEU A 10 -9.74 4.87 7.30
N ARG A 11 -10.92 4.77 7.90
CA ARG A 11 -11.14 4.10 9.19
C ARG A 11 -12.07 2.93 9.04
N PHE A 12 -11.75 1.83 9.71
CA PHE A 12 -12.50 0.60 9.74
C PHE A 12 -12.71 0.16 11.19
N LEU A 13 -13.80 -0.56 11.45
CA LEU A 13 -14.00 -1.27 12.70
C LEU A 13 -13.47 -2.70 12.52
N ALA A 14 -12.57 -3.14 13.37
CA ALA A 14 -12.15 -4.54 13.44
C ALA A 14 -13.28 -5.38 14.02
N ALA A 15 -14.11 -5.96 13.16
CA ALA A 15 -15.25 -6.77 13.57
C ALA A 15 -14.84 -8.19 14.01
N PRO A 16 -15.64 -8.88 14.82
CA PRO A 16 -15.38 -10.29 15.18
C PRO A 16 -15.23 -11.21 13.96
N THR A 17 -15.91 -10.90 12.85
CA THR A 17 -15.84 -11.63 11.57
C THR A 17 -14.49 -11.47 10.84
N ASP A 18 -13.65 -10.54 11.26
CA ASP A 18 -12.33 -10.32 10.68
C ASP A 18 -11.24 -11.20 11.34
N ILE A 19 -11.62 -11.91 12.42
CA ILE A 19 -10.77 -12.88 13.10
C ILE A 19 -10.86 -14.24 12.39
N ILE A 20 -9.72 -14.80 11.99
CA ILE A 20 -9.70 -16.04 11.18
C ILE A 20 -10.10 -17.26 12.01
N MET A 21 -9.75 -17.30 13.29
CA MET A 21 -9.97 -18.46 14.16
C MET A 21 -10.44 -18.04 15.53
N ALA A 22 -11.45 -18.76 16.07
CA ALA A 22 -11.91 -18.55 17.43
C ALA A 22 -10.76 -18.69 18.44
N GLY A 23 -10.62 -17.71 19.33
CA GLY A 23 -9.51 -17.64 20.29
C GLY A 23 -8.24 -16.96 19.75
N ALA A 24 -8.18 -16.58 18.49
CA ALA A 24 -7.08 -15.77 17.97
C ALA A 24 -7.15 -14.33 18.50
N HIS A 25 -5.99 -13.74 18.75
CA HIS A 25 -5.89 -12.42 19.39
C HIS A 25 -5.80 -11.25 18.39
N GLY A 26 -6.15 -11.44 17.11
CA GLY A 26 -6.07 -10.35 16.13
C GLY A 26 -6.76 -10.63 14.81
N VAL A 27 -6.97 -9.54 14.09
CA VAL A 27 -7.49 -9.53 12.72
C VAL A 27 -6.53 -10.29 11.79
N GLY A 28 -7.09 -11.07 10.87
CA GLY A 28 -6.30 -11.78 9.87
C GLY A 28 -5.52 -10.85 8.94
N GLY A 29 -4.27 -11.22 8.65
CA GLY A 29 -3.39 -10.41 7.79
C GLY A 29 -3.99 -10.10 6.43
N GLY A 30 -4.72 -11.04 5.82
CA GLY A 30 -5.42 -10.81 4.55
C GLY A 30 -6.50 -9.72 4.64
N ARG A 31 -7.20 -9.60 5.77
CA ARG A 31 -8.16 -8.52 6.01
C ARG A 31 -7.45 -7.17 6.13
N VAL A 32 -6.32 -7.12 6.83
CA VAL A 32 -5.51 -5.91 6.91
C VAL A 32 -5.04 -5.47 5.53
N LEU A 33 -4.60 -6.40 4.69
CA LEU A 33 -4.20 -6.13 3.30
C LEU A 33 -5.36 -5.61 2.45
N GLU A 34 -6.58 -6.12 2.64
CA GLU A 34 -7.78 -5.61 1.96
C GLU A 34 -8.06 -4.15 2.35
N TRP A 35 -7.93 -3.78 3.61
CA TRP A 35 -8.08 -2.39 4.05
C TRP A 35 -7.00 -1.46 3.48
N ILE A 36 -5.76 -1.95 3.44
CA ILE A 36 -4.64 -1.23 2.82
C ILE A 36 -4.92 -0.99 1.34
N ASP A 37 -5.33 -2.03 0.60
CA ASP A 37 -5.61 -1.91 -0.84
C ASP A 37 -6.73 -0.91 -1.11
N LYS A 38 -7.81 -0.93 -0.33
CA LYS A 38 -8.91 0.03 -0.43
C LYS A 38 -8.46 1.48 -0.20
N ALA A 39 -7.66 1.72 0.84
CA ALA A 39 -7.19 3.07 1.15
C ALA A 39 -6.17 3.57 0.11
N ALA A 40 -5.26 2.70 -0.31
CA ALA A 40 -4.29 3.02 -1.35
C ALA A 40 -4.96 3.24 -2.73
N TYR A 41 -6.00 2.45 -3.06
CA TYR A 41 -6.83 2.66 -4.25
C TYR A 41 -7.50 4.03 -4.22
N ALA A 42 -8.15 4.39 -3.11
CA ALA A 42 -8.78 5.71 -2.97
C ALA A 42 -7.76 6.85 -3.14
N CYS A 43 -6.56 6.69 -2.59
CA CYS A 43 -5.45 7.63 -2.77
C CYS A 43 -5.00 7.72 -4.23
N ALA A 44 -4.82 6.57 -4.90
CA ALA A 44 -4.40 6.51 -6.31
C ALA A 44 -5.42 7.16 -7.26
N VAL A 45 -6.70 6.82 -7.11
CA VAL A 45 -7.78 7.39 -7.93
C VAL A 45 -7.95 8.89 -7.66
N GLY A 46 -7.91 9.30 -6.39
CA GLY A 46 -7.98 10.72 -6.00
C GLY A 46 -6.86 11.54 -6.61
N TRP A 47 -5.64 10.99 -6.68
CA TRP A 47 -4.49 11.64 -7.28
C TRP A 47 -4.55 11.66 -8.81
N SER A 48 -4.76 10.50 -9.43
CA SER A 48 -4.71 10.37 -10.89
C SER A 48 -5.97 10.90 -11.59
N GLY A 49 -7.12 10.76 -10.95
CA GLY A 49 -8.43 10.99 -11.59
C GLY A 49 -8.77 9.93 -12.63
N ALA A 50 -8.13 8.76 -12.60
CA ALA A 50 -8.26 7.69 -13.57
C ALA A 50 -8.53 6.34 -12.89
N TYR A 51 -8.96 5.35 -13.67
CA TYR A 51 -9.02 3.96 -13.20
C TYR A 51 -7.61 3.44 -12.88
N CYS A 52 -7.48 2.80 -11.74
CA CYS A 52 -6.19 2.30 -11.25
C CYS A 52 -6.26 0.82 -10.92
N VAL A 53 -5.15 0.12 -11.13
CA VAL A 53 -4.98 -1.28 -10.76
C VAL A 53 -3.77 -1.45 -9.86
N THR A 54 -3.85 -2.35 -8.90
CA THR A 54 -2.74 -2.74 -8.04
C THR A 54 -1.71 -3.50 -8.88
N ALA A 55 -0.48 -3.02 -8.91
CA ALA A 55 0.63 -3.64 -9.64
C ALA A 55 1.64 -4.32 -8.73
N TYR A 56 1.75 -3.88 -7.48
CA TYR A 56 2.70 -4.44 -6.53
C TYR A 56 2.27 -4.14 -5.10
N VAL A 57 2.44 -5.12 -4.22
CA VAL A 57 2.30 -4.98 -2.77
C VAL A 57 3.54 -5.58 -2.13
N GLY A 58 4.21 -4.82 -1.28
CA GLY A 58 5.44 -5.31 -0.67
C GLY A 58 5.92 -4.49 0.52
N HIS A 59 7.05 -4.91 1.08
CA HIS A 59 7.60 -4.35 2.32
C HIS A 59 6.60 -4.34 3.47
N ILE A 60 5.81 -5.43 3.56
CA ILE A 60 4.78 -5.58 4.58
C ILE A 60 5.44 -6.03 5.87
N HIS A 61 5.19 -5.29 6.94
CA HIS A 61 5.70 -5.61 8.26
C HIS A 61 4.60 -5.47 9.31
N PHE A 62 4.11 -6.61 9.78
CA PHE A 62 3.15 -6.69 10.89
C PHE A 62 3.91 -6.60 12.22
N THR A 63 3.74 -5.51 12.94
CA THR A 63 4.46 -5.27 14.20
C THR A 63 3.65 -5.59 15.43
N ARG A 64 2.30 -5.52 15.31
CA ARG A 64 1.36 -5.75 16.42
C ARG A 64 0.05 -6.35 15.91
N PRO A 65 -0.58 -7.25 16.68
CA PRO A 65 -1.93 -7.70 16.38
C PRO A 65 -2.94 -6.56 16.54
N ILE A 66 -4.00 -6.60 15.76
CA ILE A 66 -5.14 -5.68 15.84
C ILE A 66 -6.30 -6.41 16.51
N PRO A 67 -6.66 -6.09 17.75
CA PRO A 67 -7.77 -6.76 18.46
C PRO A 67 -9.12 -6.46 17.81
N SER A 68 -10.07 -7.40 17.95
CA SER A 68 -11.47 -7.15 17.62
C SER A 68 -12.02 -5.98 18.46
N GLY A 69 -12.87 -5.16 17.85
CA GLY A 69 -13.44 -3.97 18.49
C GLY A 69 -12.58 -2.71 18.38
N HIS A 70 -11.33 -2.80 17.92
CA HIS A 70 -10.51 -1.64 17.67
C HIS A 70 -10.96 -0.86 16.44
N ILE A 71 -10.75 0.44 16.48
CA ILE A 71 -10.77 1.29 15.27
C ILE A 71 -9.40 1.15 14.59
N VAL A 72 -9.44 0.82 13.31
CA VAL A 72 -8.26 0.70 12.45
C VAL A 72 -8.21 1.92 11.53
N GLU A 73 -7.12 2.64 11.56
CA GLU A 73 -6.87 3.78 10.69
C GLU A 73 -5.79 3.43 9.69
N VAL A 74 -6.11 3.50 8.40
CA VAL A 74 -5.16 3.32 7.31
C VAL A 74 -4.87 4.67 6.68
N ARG A 75 -3.64 5.11 6.83
CA ARG A 75 -3.11 6.34 6.23
C ARG A 75 -2.33 6.00 4.99
N SER A 76 -2.83 6.41 3.84
CA SER A 76 -2.20 6.22 2.54
C SER A 76 -1.70 7.54 1.99
N ARG A 77 -0.43 7.61 1.57
CA ARG A 77 0.11 8.82 0.96
C ARG A 77 0.94 8.49 -0.28
N ILE A 78 0.80 9.33 -1.30
CA ILE A 78 1.69 9.31 -2.47
C ILE A 78 3.10 9.64 -1.99
N ALA A 79 4.02 8.71 -2.21
CA ALA A 79 5.43 8.91 -1.92
C ALA A 79 6.20 9.32 -3.16
N MET A 80 5.84 8.75 -4.32
CA MET A 80 6.48 9.02 -5.59
C MET A 80 5.55 8.65 -6.75
N THR A 81 5.72 9.28 -7.90
CA THR A 81 5.04 8.91 -9.14
C THR A 81 6.05 8.62 -10.25
N GLY A 82 5.76 7.62 -11.07
CA GLY A 82 6.36 7.43 -12.40
C GLY A 82 5.46 8.04 -13.48
N ARG A 83 5.65 7.61 -14.73
CA ARG A 83 4.82 8.09 -15.84
C ARG A 83 3.33 7.71 -15.66
N SER A 84 3.06 6.47 -15.29
CA SER A 84 1.71 5.93 -15.08
C SER A 84 1.53 5.24 -13.73
N SER A 85 2.57 5.18 -12.90
CA SER A 85 2.58 4.51 -11.60
C SER A 85 2.56 5.50 -10.46
N MET A 86 1.95 5.10 -9.36
CA MET A 86 1.92 5.81 -8.08
C MET A 86 2.40 4.88 -7.00
N HIS A 87 3.43 5.27 -6.28
CA HIS A 87 4.01 4.53 -5.18
C HIS A 87 3.43 5.10 -3.88
N ILE A 88 2.68 4.29 -3.16
CA ILE A 88 1.88 4.70 -2.01
C ILE A 88 2.40 4.00 -0.78
N ILE A 89 2.83 4.78 0.21
CA ILE A 89 3.17 4.29 1.53
C ILE A 89 1.89 4.27 2.37
N ASN A 90 1.68 3.14 3.05
CA ASN A 90 0.53 2.91 3.90
C ASN A 90 1.00 2.62 5.31
N GLU A 91 0.43 3.33 6.27
CA GLU A 91 0.56 3.06 7.69
C GLU A 91 -0.79 2.60 8.24
N VAL A 92 -0.78 1.49 8.95
CA VAL A 92 -1.96 0.97 9.65
C VAL A 92 -1.77 1.17 11.14
N LEU A 93 -2.69 1.90 11.73
CA LEU A 93 -2.74 2.14 13.17
C LEU A 93 -4.02 1.55 13.74
N SER A 94 -3.99 1.16 14.99
CA SER A 94 -5.20 0.72 15.69
C SER A 94 -5.29 1.34 17.08
N ALA A 95 -6.52 1.56 17.54
CA ALA A 95 -6.82 2.09 18.85
C ALA A 95 -8.04 1.39 19.45
N ASP A 96 -8.02 1.14 20.76
CA ASP A 96 -9.25 0.91 21.51
C ASP A 96 -10.08 2.21 21.45
N PRO A 97 -11.34 2.17 20.97
CA PRO A 97 -12.16 3.36 20.85
C PRO A 97 -12.43 4.08 22.17
N ARG A 98 -12.29 3.37 23.30
CA ARG A 98 -12.45 3.94 24.65
C ARG A 98 -11.25 4.78 25.07
N GLU A 99 -10.06 4.45 24.60
CA GLU A 99 -8.81 5.13 24.95
C GLU A 99 -8.40 6.17 23.92
N GLY A 100 -8.71 5.93 22.64
CA GLY A 100 -8.43 6.86 21.54
C GLY A 100 -6.94 6.98 21.17
N VAL A 101 -6.07 6.15 21.73
CA VAL A 101 -4.63 6.17 21.48
C VAL A 101 -4.28 5.23 20.33
N PHE A 102 -3.95 5.81 19.17
CA PHE A 102 -3.55 5.06 17.99
C PHE A 102 -2.10 4.58 18.08
N THR A 103 -1.89 3.27 17.91
CA THR A 103 -0.57 2.64 17.84
C THR A 103 -0.37 1.97 16.49
N ARG A 104 0.86 2.03 15.97
CA ARG A 104 1.22 1.42 14.68
C ARG A 104 1.15 -0.10 14.77
N ALA A 105 0.47 -0.71 13.81
CA ALA A 105 0.29 -2.16 13.71
C ALA A 105 0.96 -2.76 12.47
N CYS A 106 0.98 -2.01 11.35
CA CYS A 106 1.56 -2.48 10.09
C CYS A 106 1.99 -1.31 9.22
N ASP A 107 2.94 -1.53 8.33
CA ASP A 107 3.24 -0.66 7.20
C ASP A 107 3.50 -1.46 5.94
N CYS A 108 3.23 -0.83 4.79
CA CYS A 108 3.50 -1.45 3.51
C CYS A 108 3.62 -0.43 2.38
N LEU A 109 4.27 -0.85 1.28
CA LEU A 109 4.31 -0.12 0.02
C LEU A 109 3.36 -0.78 -0.98
N VAL A 110 2.48 0.01 -1.58
CA VAL A 110 1.62 -0.44 -2.70
C VAL A 110 1.91 0.42 -3.91
N ILE A 111 1.99 -0.21 -5.09
CA ILE A 111 2.13 0.50 -6.36
C ILE A 111 0.87 0.29 -7.18
N PHE A 112 0.22 1.40 -7.52
CA PHE A 112 -0.89 1.45 -8.45
C PHE A 112 -0.45 1.97 -9.81
N VAL A 113 -1.08 1.47 -10.86
CA VAL A 113 -0.90 1.95 -12.24
C VAL A 113 -2.24 2.45 -12.75
N ALA A 114 -2.24 3.69 -13.26
CA ALA A 114 -3.39 4.26 -13.93
C ALA A 114 -3.54 3.65 -15.33
N LYS A 115 -4.76 3.23 -15.67
CA LYS A 115 -5.09 2.62 -16.96
C LYS A 115 -6.33 3.22 -17.56
N ASP A 116 -6.36 3.27 -18.86
CA ASP A 116 -7.59 3.50 -19.63
C ASP A 116 -8.51 2.29 -19.47
N PRO A 117 -9.76 2.48 -19.02
CA PRO A 117 -10.66 1.36 -18.72
C PRO A 117 -11.13 0.60 -19.95
N VAL A 118 -11.03 1.19 -21.16
CA VAL A 118 -11.47 0.58 -22.42
C VAL A 118 -10.33 -0.17 -23.09
N SER A 119 -9.19 0.51 -23.28
CA SER A 119 -8.03 -0.05 -23.96
C SER A 119 -7.08 -0.84 -23.06
N GLY A 120 -7.19 -0.69 -21.73
CA GLY A 120 -6.26 -1.27 -20.75
C GLY A 120 -4.85 -0.67 -20.76
N LYS A 121 -4.60 0.34 -21.60
CA LYS A 121 -3.27 0.96 -21.75
C LYS A 121 -2.96 1.86 -20.55
N PRO A 122 -1.67 1.91 -20.13
CA PRO A 122 -1.26 2.83 -19.07
C PRO A 122 -1.52 4.30 -19.44
N MET A 123 -2.05 5.05 -18.48
CA MET A 123 -2.31 6.50 -18.59
C MET A 123 -1.30 7.29 -17.78
N GLN A 124 -0.92 8.46 -18.27
CA GLN A 124 -0.04 9.36 -17.54
C GLN A 124 -0.75 9.92 -16.31
N VAL A 125 -0.02 9.92 -15.18
CA VAL A 125 -0.48 10.50 -13.92
C VAL A 125 0.21 11.85 -13.65
N PRO A 126 -0.40 12.73 -12.84
CA PRO A 126 0.26 13.95 -12.39
C PRO A 126 1.54 13.63 -11.64
N THR A 127 2.59 14.39 -11.88
CA THR A 127 3.85 14.26 -11.17
C THR A 127 3.69 14.72 -9.72
N PHE A 128 4.11 13.88 -8.77
CA PHE A 128 4.23 14.27 -7.37
C PHE A 128 5.58 14.93 -7.13
N THR A 129 5.55 16.12 -6.55
CA THR A 129 6.76 16.84 -6.12
C THR A 129 6.63 17.12 -4.61
N PRO A 130 7.60 16.66 -3.79
CA PRO A 130 7.60 16.95 -2.36
C PRO A 130 7.56 18.45 -2.07
N ARG A 131 6.73 18.89 -1.12
CA ARG A 131 6.51 20.30 -0.78
C ARG A 131 7.15 20.71 0.53
N ASN A 132 7.57 19.73 1.34
CA ASN A 132 8.16 19.94 2.65
C ASN A 132 9.17 18.84 3.00
N ALA A 133 9.89 19.01 4.10
CA ALA A 133 10.95 18.09 4.52
C ALA A 133 10.44 16.67 4.87
N GLU A 134 9.20 16.55 5.33
CA GLU A 134 8.58 15.26 5.63
C GLU A 134 8.27 14.49 4.32
N GLU A 135 7.60 15.14 3.37
CA GLU A 135 7.34 14.56 2.05
C GLU A 135 8.63 14.18 1.34
N GLN A 136 9.70 14.99 1.46
CA GLN A 136 11.00 14.68 0.89
C GLN A 136 11.61 13.42 1.51
N ARG A 137 11.55 13.25 2.83
CA ARG A 137 12.02 12.02 3.49
C ARG A 137 11.25 10.79 3.04
N VAL A 138 9.94 10.89 2.90
CA VAL A 138 9.07 9.81 2.42
C VAL A 138 9.40 9.46 0.97
N PHE A 139 9.63 10.47 0.13
CA PHE A 139 10.04 10.31 -1.27
C PHE A 139 11.38 9.57 -1.39
N GLU A 140 12.41 9.98 -0.65
CA GLU A 140 13.71 9.32 -0.66
C GLU A 140 13.64 7.88 -0.13
N ALA A 141 12.87 7.65 0.93
CA ALA A 141 12.63 6.30 1.45
C ALA A 141 11.93 5.39 0.42
N ALA A 142 10.94 5.92 -0.31
CA ALA A 142 10.27 5.19 -1.37
C ALA A 142 11.23 4.86 -2.52
N LYS A 143 12.07 5.82 -2.93
CA LYS A 143 13.08 5.64 -3.96
C LYS A 143 14.06 4.52 -3.62
N SER A 144 14.61 4.53 -2.40
CA SER A 144 15.51 3.48 -1.91
C SER A 144 14.84 2.10 -1.91
N ARG A 145 13.56 2.01 -1.48
CA ARG A 145 12.80 0.75 -1.50
C ARG A 145 12.60 0.20 -2.92
N ILE A 146 12.39 1.08 -3.89
CA ILE A 146 12.25 0.70 -5.31
C ILE A 146 13.56 0.16 -5.87
N GLU A 147 14.68 0.80 -5.55
CA GLU A 147 16.00 0.35 -5.97
C GLU A 147 16.32 -1.04 -5.39
N LEU A 148 16.06 -1.26 -4.11
CA LEU A 148 16.20 -2.57 -3.47
C LEU A 148 15.30 -3.63 -4.11
N ARG A 149 14.04 -3.30 -4.40
CA ARG A 149 13.12 -4.21 -5.09
C ARG A 149 13.66 -4.64 -6.44
N LYS A 150 14.10 -3.69 -7.27
CA LYS A 150 14.68 -3.99 -8.58
C LYS A 150 15.90 -4.89 -8.49
N ALA A 151 16.75 -4.69 -7.49
CA ALA A 151 17.91 -5.55 -7.26
C ALA A 151 17.49 -6.97 -6.87
N ILE A 152 16.47 -7.13 -6.02
CA ILE A 152 15.90 -8.44 -5.64
C ILE A 152 15.28 -9.13 -6.86
N GLU A 153 14.45 -8.42 -7.63
CA GLU A 153 13.82 -8.95 -8.85
C GLU A 153 14.87 -9.45 -9.86
N ALA A 154 15.92 -8.67 -10.10
CA ALA A 154 17.01 -9.06 -10.99
C ALA A 154 17.78 -10.29 -10.50
N GLU A 155 17.93 -10.46 -9.18
CA GLU A 155 18.56 -11.64 -8.61
C GLU A 155 17.65 -12.87 -8.69
N MET A 156 16.36 -12.71 -8.44
CA MET A 156 15.38 -13.80 -8.57
C MET A 156 15.27 -14.30 -10.02
N GLU A 157 15.28 -13.41 -11.01
CA GLU A 157 15.29 -13.79 -12.43
C GLU A 157 16.49 -14.68 -12.79
N LYS A 158 17.69 -14.37 -12.27
CA LYS A 158 18.88 -15.21 -12.48
C LYS A 158 18.72 -16.60 -11.87
N GLN A 159 18.07 -16.72 -10.72
CA GLN A 159 17.87 -17.99 -10.03
C GLN A 159 16.79 -18.85 -10.69
N THR A 160 15.74 -18.24 -11.25
CA THR A 160 14.66 -18.97 -11.92
C THR A 160 15.09 -19.56 -13.26
N TYR A 161 16.14 -19.02 -13.89
CA TYR A 161 16.67 -19.53 -15.16
C TYR A 161 17.56 -20.77 -15.03
N ASN A 162 17.89 -21.19 -13.79
CA ASN A 162 18.68 -22.39 -13.49
C ASN A 162 17.84 -23.62 -13.10
N GLY A 163 16.54 -23.60 -13.36
CA GLY A 163 15.70 -24.80 -13.25
C GLY A 163 16.06 -25.80 -14.35
N PRO A 164 16.01 -27.13 -14.07
CA PRO A 164 16.28 -28.12 -15.08
C PRO A 164 15.33 -27.92 -16.26
N SER A 165 15.87 -27.84 -17.46
CA SER A 165 15.07 -27.90 -18.67
C SER A 165 14.31 -29.25 -18.63
N ASP A 166 12.99 -29.21 -18.59
CA ASP A 166 12.18 -30.39 -18.85
C ASP A 166 12.53 -30.89 -20.24
N ALA A 167 13.45 -31.84 -20.29
CA ALA A 167 13.67 -32.70 -21.45
C ALA A 167 12.62 -33.81 -21.41
N PRO A 168 12.16 -34.28 -22.57
CA PRO A 168 10.94 -34.98 -22.86
C PRO A 168 10.74 -36.29 -22.16
#